data_dd57de0100caf780d15a84f90664db69
#
_entry.id   dd57de0100caf780d15a84f90664db69
#
_cell.length_a   1.000
_cell.length_b   1.000
_cell.length_c   1.000
_cell.angle_alpha   90.00
_cell.angle_beta   90.00
_cell.angle_gamma   90.00
#
_symmetry.space_group_name_H-M   'P 1'
#
loop_
_entity.id
_entity.type
_entity.pdbx_description
1 polymer ?
#
loop_
_entity_poly.entity_id
_entity_poly.type
_entity_poly.pdbx_seq_one_letter_code
_entity_poly.pdbx_strand_id
1 'polypeptide(L)'
;STSRRQRQMCIRDSSITVRGNRWYDHATEKGGCAIDFVRMFYNQSFPDAVTMLLGGEQGVAYQESVNQQPEPKKPFVLPEANQTMHRAFAYLIKTRCVDPKVVSVFAGKHMIYEDVKYHNVVFVGFDSDGIPRHAHKRGTCQKGQPFKGNVEGCDPRYSFRWVGKSNTVYVFEAPIDMLSFISMYQKGWMDHSYVALCGVAEHALMQLLNDAPHISQIALCLDHDKAGIQARERIKKNLSERGYHMVFSLFSNLKDWNEDLQELKKPPPEYMNRQQTVIQMM
;
A
#
# COMPACT_ATOMS: atom_id res chain seq x y z
N SER A 1 50.19 7.05 14.78
CA SER A 1 49.14 7.25 15.83
C SER A 1 47.78 7.66 15.28
N THR A 2 47.69 8.14 14.05
CA THR A 2 46.43 8.54 13.37
C THR A 2 45.60 7.36 12.84
N SER A 3 46.24 6.25 12.50
CA SER A 3 45.59 5.05 11.92
C SER A 3 44.71 4.31 12.93
N ARG A 4 44.98 4.36 14.23
CA ARG A 4 44.18 3.66 15.26
C ARG A 4 42.90 4.42 15.63
N ARG A 5 42.87 5.73 15.56
CA ARG A 5 41.65 6.55 15.78
C ARG A 5 40.68 6.43 14.63
N GLN A 6 41.17 6.37 13.41
CA GLN A 6 40.31 6.12 12.24
C GLN A 6 39.68 4.72 12.25
N ARG A 7 40.42 3.68 12.70
CA ARG A 7 39.85 2.32 12.86
C ARG A 7 38.80 2.21 13.96
N GLN A 8 38.93 3.00 15.04
CA GLN A 8 37.91 3.02 16.11
C GLN A 8 36.65 3.79 15.72
N MET A 9 36.74 4.81 14.84
CA MET A 9 35.59 5.48 14.27
C MET A 9 34.79 4.54 13.33
N CYS A 10 35.49 3.76 12.49
CA CYS A 10 34.83 2.81 11.57
C CYS A 10 34.10 1.65 12.27
N ILE A 11 34.42 1.32 13.52
CA ILE A 11 33.77 0.22 14.25
C ILE A 11 32.46 0.67 14.94
N ARG A 12 32.25 1.96 15.18
CA ARG A 12 31.01 2.52 15.73
C ARG A 12 29.94 2.78 14.68
N ASP A 13 30.33 2.94 13.41
CA ASP A 13 29.46 3.30 12.31
C ASP A 13 29.08 2.11 11.42
N SER A 14 29.26 0.88 11.91
CA SER A 14 28.92 -0.33 11.16
C SER A 14 27.39 -0.54 10.98
N SER A 15 26.58 0.28 11.63
CA SER A 15 25.13 0.26 11.47
C SER A 15 24.62 1.07 10.27
N ILE A 16 25.44 1.96 9.70
CA ILE A 16 25.04 2.87 8.63
C ILE A 16 25.45 2.31 7.27
N THR A 17 24.48 2.11 6.40
CA THR A 17 24.70 1.75 5.00
C THR A 17 24.47 2.98 4.11
N VAL A 18 25.40 3.28 3.21
CA VAL A 18 25.28 4.35 2.22
C VAL A 18 25.18 3.76 0.82
N ARG A 19 24.17 4.19 0.05
CA ARG A 19 23.99 3.82 -1.37
C ARG A 19 23.68 5.06 -2.19
N GLY A 20 24.64 5.49 -3.02
CA GLY A 20 24.54 6.75 -3.76
C GLY A 20 24.44 7.94 -2.80
N ASN A 21 23.40 8.74 -2.94
CA ASN A 21 23.10 9.91 -2.10
C ASN A 21 22.09 9.62 -0.96
N ARG A 22 21.87 8.37 -0.63
CA ARG A 22 21.00 7.95 0.48
C ARG A 22 21.77 7.14 1.50
N TRP A 23 21.40 7.28 2.77
CA TRP A 23 21.92 6.50 3.89
C TRP A 23 20.78 5.84 4.67
N TYR A 24 21.13 4.78 5.38
CA TYR A 24 20.22 4.10 6.29
C TYR A 24 20.99 3.55 7.50
N ASP A 25 20.54 3.87 8.69
CA ASP A 25 21.08 3.37 9.95
C ASP A 25 20.22 2.21 10.44
N HIS A 26 20.76 1.01 10.43
CA HIS A 26 20.10 -0.22 10.85
C HIS A 26 19.86 -0.28 12.36
N ALA A 27 20.61 0.47 13.16
CA ALA A 27 20.45 0.48 14.62
C ALA A 27 19.28 1.34 15.08
N THR A 28 19.07 2.49 14.41
CA THR A 28 17.97 3.41 14.73
C THR A 28 16.80 3.30 13.77
N GLU A 29 16.92 2.49 12.73
CA GLU A 29 15.96 2.33 11.63
C GLU A 29 15.60 3.66 10.94
N LYS A 30 16.53 4.59 10.90
CA LYS A 30 16.36 5.90 10.25
C LYS A 30 17.23 5.99 9.01
N GLY A 31 16.77 6.74 8.04
CA GLY A 31 17.51 6.96 6.80
C GLY A 31 17.05 8.22 6.09
N GLY A 32 17.77 8.63 5.07
CA GLY A 32 17.46 9.83 4.33
C GLY A 32 18.46 10.18 3.25
N CYS A 33 18.43 11.45 2.80
CA CYS A 33 19.41 12.03 1.89
C CYS A 33 20.60 12.63 2.66
N ALA A 34 21.56 13.22 1.94
CA ALA A 34 22.74 13.86 2.55
C ALA A 34 22.37 14.99 3.52
N ILE A 35 21.30 15.76 3.21
CA ILE A 35 20.84 16.84 4.09
C ILE A 35 20.31 16.26 5.40
N ASP A 36 19.51 15.19 5.33
CA ASP A 36 18.99 14.51 6.52
C ASP A 36 20.11 13.94 7.39
N PHE A 37 21.19 13.44 6.77
CA PHE A 37 22.39 12.99 7.46
C PHE A 37 23.02 14.10 8.27
N VAL A 38 23.29 15.25 7.64
CA VAL A 38 23.91 16.41 8.31
C VAL A 38 23.01 16.93 9.43
N ARG A 39 21.71 17.03 9.20
CA ARG A 39 20.77 17.47 10.24
C ARG A 39 20.75 16.53 11.44
N MET A 40 20.77 15.22 11.21
CA MET A 40 20.68 14.23 12.27
C MET A 40 21.98 14.04 13.05
N PHE A 41 23.12 13.95 12.34
CA PHE A 41 24.40 13.63 12.98
C PHE A 41 25.21 14.85 13.43
N TYR A 42 24.95 16.01 12.81
CA TYR A 42 25.61 17.25 13.17
C TYR A 42 24.69 18.26 13.87
N ASN A 43 23.43 17.86 14.11
CA ASN A 43 22.41 18.68 14.78
C ASN A 43 22.25 20.06 14.15
N GLN A 44 22.27 20.11 12.81
CA GLN A 44 22.19 21.37 12.06
C GLN A 44 20.74 21.67 11.65
N SER A 45 20.43 22.97 11.52
CA SER A 45 19.19 23.40 10.86
C SER A 45 19.22 23.02 9.37
N PHE A 46 18.07 23.03 8.70
CA PHE A 46 18.03 22.75 7.25
C PHE A 46 18.91 23.73 6.44
N PRO A 47 18.86 25.05 6.65
CA PRO A 47 19.73 26.00 5.96
C PRO A 47 21.21 25.74 6.22
N ASP A 48 21.60 25.48 7.48
CA ASP A 48 22.98 25.23 7.86
C ASP A 48 23.51 23.92 7.26
N ALA A 49 22.68 22.88 7.20
CA ALA A 49 23.04 21.62 6.57
C ALA A 49 23.26 21.77 5.07
N VAL A 50 22.45 22.57 4.39
CA VAL A 50 22.63 22.88 2.96
C VAL A 50 23.93 23.68 2.76
N THR A 51 24.18 24.72 3.55
CA THR A 51 25.42 25.52 3.50
C THR A 51 26.65 24.66 3.72
N MET A 52 26.61 23.75 4.69
CA MET A 52 27.71 22.83 4.98
C MET A 52 28.00 21.89 3.81
N LEU A 53 26.97 21.37 3.14
CA LEU A 53 27.08 20.46 2.00
C LEU A 53 27.59 21.19 0.73
N LEU A 54 27.33 22.49 0.61
CA LEU A 54 27.82 23.33 -0.47
C LEU A 54 29.27 23.85 -0.25
N GLY A 55 29.98 23.36 0.77
CA GLY A 55 31.38 23.68 1.00
C GLY A 55 31.62 24.90 1.87
N GLY A 56 30.61 25.40 2.56
CA GLY A 56 30.78 26.52 3.49
C GLY A 56 30.95 27.89 2.84
N GLU A 57 30.74 28.01 1.54
CA GLU A 57 30.73 29.33 0.88
C GLU A 57 29.48 30.09 1.36
N GLN A 58 29.74 31.04 2.26
CA GLN A 58 28.79 32.10 2.60
C GLN A 58 28.62 32.99 1.37
N GLY A 59 27.67 32.70 0.54
CA GLY A 59 27.63 33.48 -0.65
C GLY A 59 26.36 33.57 -1.46
N VAL A 60 25.29 33.01 -1.03
CA VAL A 60 23.97 33.49 -1.47
C VAL A 60 23.03 33.20 -0.31
N ALA A 61 22.47 34.25 0.32
CA ALA A 61 21.30 34.09 1.14
C ALA A 61 20.31 33.28 0.30
N TYR A 62 19.97 32.05 0.74
CA TYR A 62 18.89 31.29 0.15
C TYR A 62 17.65 32.17 0.32
N GLN A 63 17.38 32.97 -0.71
CA GLN A 63 16.04 33.46 -0.89
C GLN A 63 15.23 32.21 -1.06
N GLU A 64 14.39 31.86 -0.06
CA GLU A 64 13.30 30.96 -0.30
C GLU A 64 12.76 31.37 -1.67
N SER A 65 12.92 30.49 -2.64
CA SER A 65 12.29 30.67 -3.93
C SER A 65 10.80 30.53 -3.66
N VAL A 66 10.20 31.66 -3.30
CA VAL A 66 8.77 31.86 -3.06
C VAL A 66 7.96 31.56 -4.32
N ASN A 67 8.61 30.98 -5.34
CA ASN A 67 8.04 30.66 -6.64
C ASN A 67 8.49 29.30 -7.18
N GLN A 68 8.54 28.26 -6.36
CA GLN A 68 8.06 26.99 -6.90
C GLN A 68 6.55 27.01 -6.75
N GLN A 69 5.88 27.64 -7.70
CA GLN A 69 4.50 27.26 -7.97
C GLN A 69 4.52 25.75 -8.06
N PRO A 70 3.73 25.04 -7.23
CA PRO A 70 3.66 23.58 -7.30
C PRO A 70 3.45 23.24 -8.76
N GLU A 71 4.34 22.42 -9.34
CA GLU A 71 4.16 21.98 -10.73
C GLU A 71 2.69 21.60 -10.90
N PRO A 72 2.01 22.09 -11.95
CA PRO A 72 0.60 21.83 -12.13
C PRO A 72 0.40 20.32 -12.09
N LYS A 73 -0.37 19.85 -11.10
CA LYS A 73 -0.63 18.41 -10.92
C LYS A 73 -1.10 17.88 -12.25
N LYS A 74 -0.39 16.91 -12.79
CA LYS A 74 -0.80 16.27 -14.04
C LYS A 74 -2.25 15.81 -13.92
N PRO A 75 -3.09 16.01 -14.93
CA PRO A 75 -4.47 15.57 -14.88
C PRO A 75 -4.51 14.05 -14.71
N PHE A 76 -5.40 13.57 -13.86
CA PHE A 76 -5.65 12.14 -13.72
C PHE A 76 -6.30 11.59 -14.99
N VAL A 77 -5.68 10.57 -15.57
CA VAL A 77 -6.20 9.86 -16.73
C VAL A 77 -6.16 8.37 -16.43
N LEU A 78 -7.30 7.69 -16.57
CA LEU A 78 -7.34 6.25 -16.44
C LEU A 78 -6.46 5.57 -17.50
N PRO A 79 -5.71 4.51 -17.15
CA PRO A 79 -5.06 3.66 -18.13
C PRO A 79 -6.07 3.09 -19.12
N GLU A 80 -5.71 3.03 -20.38
CA GLU A 80 -6.55 2.45 -21.42
C GLU A 80 -6.87 0.98 -21.11
N ALA A 81 -8.17 0.63 -21.21
CA ALA A 81 -8.63 -0.72 -20.92
C ALA A 81 -8.36 -1.66 -22.08
N ASN A 82 -7.81 -2.84 -21.79
CA ASN A 82 -7.67 -3.91 -22.78
C ASN A 82 -9.05 -4.48 -23.15
N GLN A 83 -9.17 -4.98 -24.39
CA GLN A 83 -10.41 -5.62 -24.86
C GLN A 83 -10.78 -6.88 -24.07
N THR A 84 -9.81 -7.54 -23.48
CA THR A 84 -9.98 -8.74 -22.66
C THR A 84 -9.30 -8.58 -21.31
N MET A 85 -9.75 -9.35 -20.33
CA MET A 85 -9.18 -9.37 -18.97
C MET A 85 -8.47 -10.70 -18.65
N HIS A 86 -7.99 -11.42 -19.64
CA HIS A 86 -7.51 -12.80 -19.46
C HIS A 86 -6.35 -12.90 -18.46
N ARG A 87 -5.37 -12.00 -18.54
CA ARG A 87 -4.22 -12.01 -17.64
C ARG A 87 -4.61 -11.51 -16.25
N ALA A 88 -5.44 -10.48 -16.17
CA ALA A 88 -5.97 -9.98 -14.90
C ALA A 88 -6.78 -11.04 -14.17
N PHE A 89 -7.70 -11.72 -14.86
CA PHE A 89 -8.49 -12.84 -14.29
C PHE A 89 -7.59 -14.01 -13.87
N ALA A 90 -6.67 -14.43 -14.73
CA ALA A 90 -5.73 -15.52 -14.40
C ALA A 90 -4.89 -15.16 -13.16
N TYR A 91 -4.43 -13.92 -13.06
CA TYR A 91 -3.67 -13.45 -11.91
C TYR A 91 -4.52 -13.43 -10.63
N LEU A 92 -5.69 -12.80 -10.65
CA LEU A 92 -6.54 -12.69 -9.45
C LEU A 92 -7.06 -14.06 -9.00
N ILE A 93 -7.51 -14.91 -9.94
CA ILE A 93 -8.17 -16.18 -9.60
C ILE A 93 -7.15 -17.30 -9.36
N LYS A 94 -6.14 -17.45 -10.25
CA LYS A 94 -5.19 -18.57 -10.15
C LYS A 94 -4.01 -18.26 -9.24
N THR A 95 -3.46 -17.02 -9.34
CA THR A 95 -2.26 -16.65 -8.57
C THR A 95 -2.63 -16.14 -7.18
N ARG A 96 -3.72 -15.35 -7.07
CA ARG A 96 -4.16 -14.76 -5.80
C ARG A 96 -5.31 -15.49 -5.13
N CYS A 97 -5.85 -16.54 -5.76
CA CYS A 97 -6.93 -17.40 -5.26
C CYS A 97 -8.24 -16.66 -4.96
N VAL A 98 -8.42 -15.44 -5.46
CA VAL A 98 -9.65 -14.65 -5.29
C VAL A 98 -10.83 -15.36 -5.95
N ASP A 99 -12.00 -15.37 -5.30
CA ASP A 99 -13.19 -16.01 -5.83
C ASP A 99 -13.62 -15.39 -7.16
N PRO A 100 -13.87 -16.21 -8.22
CA PRO A 100 -14.27 -15.71 -9.53
C PRO A 100 -15.54 -14.85 -9.52
N LYS A 101 -16.51 -15.16 -8.65
CA LYS A 101 -17.75 -14.39 -8.52
C LYS A 101 -17.46 -12.99 -7.99
N VAL A 102 -16.58 -12.89 -6.98
CA VAL A 102 -16.15 -11.60 -6.43
C VAL A 102 -15.49 -10.77 -7.52
N VAL A 103 -14.50 -11.33 -8.23
CA VAL A 103 -13.83 -10.61 -9.34
C VAL A 103 -14.83 -10.16 -10.40
N SER A 104 -15.78 -11.02 -10.78
CA SER A 104 -16.78 -10.73 -11.81
C SER A 104 -17.73 -9.58 -11.42
N VAL A 105 -18.10 -9.47 -10.13
CA VAL A 105 -18.94 -8.35 -9.65
C VAL A 105 -18.21 -7.02 -9.79
N PHE A 106 -16.95 -6.94 -9.35
CA PHE A 106 -16.18 -5.71 -9.46
C PHE A 106 -15.82 -5.37 -10.92
N ALA A 107 -15.52 -6.38 -11.75
CA ALA A 107 -15.27 -6.19 -13.17
C ALA A 107 -16.53 -5.70 -13.92
N GLY A 108 -17.70 -6.28 -13.63
CA GLY A 108 -18.98 -5.86 -14.21
C GLY A 108 -19.38 -4.43 -13.87
N LYS A 109 -18.82 -3.87 -12.78
CA LYS A 109 -18.97 -2.46 -12.38
C LYS A 109 -17.83 -1.57 -12.87
N HIS A 110 -16.98 -2.05 -13.76
CA HIS A 110 -15.78 -1.35 -14.27
C HIS A 110 -14.81 -0.90 -13.16
N MET A 111 -14.89 -1.50 -11.97
CA MET A 111 -13.98 -1.21 -10.86
C MET A 111 -12.66 -1.97 -10.98
N ILE A 112 -12.64 -3.06 -11.76
CA ILE A 112 -11.44 -3.85 -12.08
C ILE A 112 -11.38 -4.07 -13.58
N TYR A 113 -10.22 -3.80 -14.17
CA TYR A 113 -9.95 -4.13 -15.57
C TYR A 113 -8.45 -4.40 -15.81
N GLU A 114 -8.09 -4.83 -17.02
CA GLU A 114 -6.72 -5.03 -17.45
C GLU A 114 -6.26 -3.85 -18.32
N ASP A 115 -5.07 -3.25 -18.04
CA ASP A 115 -4.55 -2.19 -18.91
C ASP A 115 -3.96 -2.77 -20.21
N VAL A 116 -4.11 -2.02 -21.31
CA VAL A 116 -3.62 -2.45 -22.63
C VAL A 116 -2.10 -2.50 -22.70
N LYS A 117 -1.41 -1.59 -22.02
CA LYS A 117 0.03 -1.37 -22.22
C LYS A 117 0.91 -2.45 -21.56
N TYR A 118 0.57 -2.83 -20.33
CA TYR A 118 1.39 -3.76 -19.53
C TYR A 118 0.61 -4.95 -19.00
N HIS A 119 -0.68 -5.04 -19.33
CA HIS A 119 -1.59 -6.06 -18.82
C HIS A 119 -1.64 -6.13 -17.28
N ASN A 120 -1.48 -4.98 -16.62
CA ASN A 120 -1.66 -4.88 -15.19
C ASN A 120 -3.15 -4.99 -14.83
N VAL A 121 -3.44 -5.48 -13.63
CA VAL A 121 -4.75 -5.27 -13.02
C VAL A 121 -4.85 -3.81 -12.59
N VAL A 122 -5.91 -3.12 -13.00
CA VAL A 122 -6.25 -1.77 -12.58
C VAL A 122 -7.44 -1.82 -11.65
N PHE A 123 -7.29 -1.27 -10.45
CA PHE A 123 -8.35 -1.11 -9.45
C PHE A 123 -8.77 0.36 -9.42
N VAL A 124 -10.01 0.64 -9.78
CA VAL A 124 -10.53 2.00 -9.93
C VAL A 124 -11.35 2.41 -8.72
N GLY A 125 -11.08 3.61 -8.23
CA GLY A 125 -11.89 4.25 -7.20
C GLY A 125 -12.69 5.41 -7.78
N PHE A 126 -13.97 5.47 -7.41
CA PHE A 126 -14.94 6.44 -7.90
C PHE A 126 -15.37 7.39 -6.78
N ASP A 127 -15.74 8.62 -7.16
CA ASP A 127 -16.46 9.53 -6.25
C ASP A 127 -17.95 9.16 -6.15
N SER A 128 -18.72 9.97 -5.41
CA SER A 128 -20.17 9.79 -5.23
C SER A 128 -20.97 9.94 -6.53
N ASP A 129 -20.43 10.66 -7.50
CA ASP A 129 -21.08 10.91 -8.80
C ASP A 129 -20.73 9.83 -9.83
N GLY A 130 -19.95 8.82 -9.43
CA GLY A 130 -19.51 7.74 -10.30
C GLY A 130 -18.38 8.15 -11.25
N ILE A 131 -17.69 9.24 -10.96
CA ILE A 131 -16.55 9.69 -11.75
C ILE A 131 -15.28 9.03 -11.22
N PRO A 132 -14.43 8.41 -12.06
CA PRO A 132 -13.18 7.82 -11.62
C PRO A 132 -12.20 8.90 -11.16
N ARG A 133 -11.71 8.78 -9.93
CA ARG A 133 -10.76 9.72 -9.31
C ARG A 133 -9.43 9.08 -8.93
N HIS A 134 -9.41 7.77 -8.83
CA HIS A 134 -8.22 7.04 -8.41
C HIS A 134 -8.07 5.74 -9.20
N ALA A 135 -6.85 5.33 -9.45
CA ALA A 135 -6.55 4.01 -9.97
C ALA A 135 -5.25 3.47 -9.36
N HIS A 136 -5.31 2.25 -8.84
CA HIS A 136 -4.16 1.49 -8.38
C HIS A 136 -3.84 0.38 -9.37
N LYS A 137 -2.56 0.20 -9.72
CA LYS A 137 -2.13 -0.84 -10.65
C LYS A 137 -1.33 -1.93 -9.95
N ARG A 138 -1.58 -3.17 -10.35
CA ARG A 138 -0.83 -4.35 -9.92
C ARG A 138 -0.36 -5.16 -11.11
N GLY A 139 0.95 -5.37 -11.22
CA GLY A 139 1.53 -6.19 -12.27
C GLY A 139 1.10 -7.65 -12.17
N THR A 140 0.76 -8.24 -13.33
CA THR A 140 0.38 -9.66 -13.44
C THR A 140 1.57 -10.57 -13.69
N CYS A 141 2.74 -10.02 -14.04
CA CYS A 141 3.95 -10.78 -14.28
C CYS A 141 4.55 -11.28 -12.97
N GLN A 142 4.88 -12.56 -12.91
CA GLN A 142 5.50 -13.22 -11.76
C GLN A 142 7.03 -13.16 -11.77
N LYS A 143 7.65 -12.75 -12.90
CA LYS A 143 9.10 -12.64 -13.01
C LYS A 143 9.56 -11.27 -12.49
N GLY A 144 10.55 -11.28 -11.60
CA GLY A 144 11.08 -10.07 -10.99
C GLY A 144 10.19 -9.51 -9.87
N GLN A 145 10.41 -8.25 -9.48
CA GLN A 145 9.56 -7.58 -8.50
C GLN A 145 8.24 -7.15 -9.15
N PRO A 146 7.09 -7.62 -8.64
CA PRO A 146 5.81 -7.26 -9.22
C PRO A 146 5.54 -5.77 -9.04
N PHE A 147 5.20 -5.11 -10.15
CA PHE A 147 4.84 -3.69 -10.12
C PHE A 147 3.60 -3.45 -9.24
N LYS A 148 3.65 -2.43 -8.40
CA LYS A 148 2.50 -1.88 -7.69
C LYS A 148 2.63 -0.36 -7.62
N GLY A 149 1.54 0.37 -7.80
CA GLY A 149 1.56 1.83 -7.69
C GLY A 149 0.26 2.48 -8.12
N ASN A 150 0.06 3.69 -7.62
CA ASN A 150 -1.07 4.51 -8.01
C ASN A 150 -0.78 5.22 -9.34
N VAL A 151 -1.83 5.49 -10.11
CA VAL A 151 -1.73 6.27 -11.35
C VAL A 151 -1.46 7.73 -11.00
N GLU A 152 -0.59 8.37 -11.77
CA GLU A 152 -0.20 9.77 -11.54
C GLU A 152 -1.42 10.69 -11.64
N GLY A 153 -1.49 11.70 -10.78
CA GLY A 153 -2.60 12.66 -10.73
C GLY A 153 -3.88 12.16 -10.07
N CYS A 154 -3.95 10.88 -9.63
CA CYS A 154 -5.13 10.35 -8.93
C CYS A 154 -5.33 11.00 -7.55
N ASP A 155 -6.58 11.02 -7.10
CA ASP A 155 -6.95 11.54 -5.79
C ASP A 155 -7.01 10.40 -4.77
N PRO A 156 -6.11 10.37 -3.76
CA PRO A 156 -6.05 9.29 -2.78
C PRO A 156 -7.29 9.20 -1.86
N ARG A 157 -8.16 10.21 -1.86
CA ARG A 157 -9.42 10.19 -1.11
C ARG A 157 -10.42 9.17 -1.68
N TYR A 158 -10.32 8.86 -2.95
CA TYR A 158 -11.26 8.01 -3.68
C TYR A 158 -10.61 6.69 -4.11
N SER A 159 -9.83 6.05 -3.24
CA SER A 159 -9.21 4.77 -3.56
C SER A 159 -10.26 3.66 -3.76
N PHE A 160 -9.81 2.48 -4.15
CA PHE A 160 -10.67 1.32 -4.43
C PHE A 160 -11.58 1.00 -3.24
N ARG A 161 -12.89 1.12 -3.40
CA ARG A 161 -13.88 1.00 -2.32
C ARG A 161 -15.21 0.42 -2.80
N TRP A 162 -15.93 -0.20 -1.90
CA TRP A 162 -17.32 -0.63 -2.05
C TRP A 162 -18.14 -0.06 -0.92
N VAL A 163 -19.30 0.52 -1.20
CA VAL A 163 -20.22 1.07 -0.19
C VAL A 163 -21.47 0.21 -0.14
N GLY A 164 -21.70 -0.43 0.98
CA GLY A 164 -22.89 -1.22 1.28
C GLY A 164 -23.90 -0.46 2.15
N LYS A 165 -24.94 -1.16 2.59
CA LYS A 165 -26.03 -0.58 3.39
C LYS A 165 -25.83 -0.72 4.90
N SER A 166 -24.94 -1.62 5.35
CA SER A 166 -24.68 -1.84 6.77
C SER A 166 -23.85 -0.70 7.37
N ASN A 167 -23.90 -0.58 8.68
CA ASN A 167 -23.16 0.43 9.42
C ASN A 167 -21.67 0.08 9.62
N THR A 168 -21.15 -0.94 8.95
CA THR A 168 -19.78 -1.43 9.14
C THR A 168 -18.94 -1.24 7.89
N VAL A 169 -17.71 -0.69 8.07
CA VAL A 169 -16.68 -0.64 7.04
C VAL A 169 -15.45 -1.46 7.44
N TYR A 170 -14.92 -2.22 6.48
CA TYR A 170 -13.67 -2.97 6.58
C TYR A 170 -12.56 -2.24 5.80
N VAL A 171 -11.42 -2.02 6.44
CA VAL A 171 -10.32 -1.19 5.93
C VAL A 171 -9.09 -2.04 5.68
N PHE A 172 -8.57 -2.03 4.46
CA PHE A 172 -7.43 -2.83 4.02
C PHE A 172 -6.29 -1.96 3.52
N GLU A 173 -5.07 -2.49 3.51
CA GLU A 173 -3.92 -1.79 2.93
C GLU A 173 -3.97 -1.81 1.39
N ALA A 174 -4.32 -2.96 0.80
CA ALA A 174 -4.35 -3.12 -0.65
C ALA A 174 -5.66 -3.74 -1.17
N PRO A 175 -6.03 -3.47 -2.46
CA PRO A 175 -7.23 -4.05 -3.08
C PRO A 175 -7.26 -5.57 -3.09
N ILE A 176 -6.10 -6.24 -3.21
CA ILE A 176 -6.03 -7.70 -3.22
C ILE A 176 -6.44 -8.27 -1.87
N ASP A 177 -6.03 -7.65 -0.76
CA ASP A 177 -6.40 -8.09 0.59
C ASP A 177 -7.89 -7.91 0.84
N MET A 178 -8.47 -6.79 0.40
CA MET A 178 -9.92 -6.57 0.41
C MET A 178 -10.67 -7.66 -0.35
N LEU A 179 -10.26 -7.98 -1.58
CA LEU A 179 -10.91 -9.03 -2.38
C LEU A 179 -10.71 -10.41 -1.77
N SER A 180 -9.57 -10.67 -1.15
CA SER A 180 -9.26 -11.93 -0.45
C SER A 180 -10.16 -12.11 0.76
N PHE A 181 -10.32 -11.08 1.58
CA PHE A 181 -11.24 -11.08 2.72
C PHE A 181 -12.67 -11.35 2.27
N ILE A 182 -13.17 -10.64 1.24
CA ILE A 182 -14.50 -10.87 0.68
C ILE A 182 -14.66 -12.31 0.17
N SER A 183 -13.61 -12.88 -0.43
CA SER A 183 -13.61 -14.26 -0.94
C SER A 183 -13.71 -15.30 0.18
N MET A 184 -13.17 -15.02 1.36
CA MET A 184 -13.29 -15.89 2.55
C MET A 184 -14.64 -15.72 3.24
N TYR A 185 -15.19 -14.51 3.27
CA TYR A 185 -16.41 -14.17 4.03
C TYR A 185 -17.53 -13.70 3.11
N GLN A 186 -17.99 -14.60 2.21
CA GLN A 186 -18.92 -14.25 1.12
C GLN A 186 -20.36 -13.98 1.56
N LYS A 187 -20.79 -14.47 2.73
CA LYS A 187 -22.17 -14.32 3.17
C LYS A 187 -22.51 -12.85 3.47
N GLY A 188 -23.41 -12.26 2.68
CA GLY A 188 -23.88 -10.89 2.89
C GLY A 188 -22.83 -9.80 2.62
N TRP A 189 -21.71 -10.10 1.95
CA TRP A 189 -20.62 -9.16 1.78
C TRP A 189 -21.05 -7.86 1.10
N MET A 190 -22.01 -7.91 0.17
CA MET A 190 -22.46 -6.71 -0.56
C MET A 190 -23.16 -5.69 0.33
N ASP A 191 -23.62 -6.09 1.51
CA ASP A 191 -24.26 -5.18 2.46
C ASP A 191 -23.25 -4.40 3.30
N HIS A 192 -22.02 -4.86 3.40
CA HIS A 192 -20.96 -4.17 4.13
C HIS A 192 -20.18 -3.20 3.22
N SER A 193 -19.50 -2.25 3.84
CA SER A 193 -18.60 -1.33 3.15
C SER A 193 -17.15 -1.79 3.27
N TYR A 194 -16.36 -1.52 2.23
CA TYR A 194 -14.94 -1.91 2.16
C TYR A 194 -14.13 -0.78 1.52
N VAL A 195 -12.92 -0.56 2.01
CA VAL A 195 -11.97 0.39 1.42
C VAL A 195 -10.55 -0.15 1.49
N ALA A 196 -9.84 -0.07 0.37
CA ALA A 196 -8.40 -0.31 0.31
C ALA A 196 -7.68 1.04 0.26
N LEU A 197 -6.80 1.30 1.22
CA LEU A 197 -6.09 2.58 1.34
C LEU A 197 -5.10 2.82 0.18
N CYS A 198 -4.65 1.75 -0.49
CA CYS A 198 -3.60 1.78 -1.53
C CYS A 198 -2.29 2.42 -1.02
N GLY A 199 -1.99 2.20 0.25
CA GLY A 199 -0.91 2.73 1.04
C GLY A 199 -1.29 2.75 2.51
N VAL A 200 -0.62 3.56 3.33
CA VAL A 200 -0.87 3.63 4.77
C VAL A 200 -1.60 4.91 5.21
N ALA A 201 -1.92 5.80 4.28
CA ALA A 201 -2.62 7.04 4.57
C ALA A 201 -4.15 6.84 4.60
N GLU A 202 -4.82 7.46 5.56
CA GLU A 202 -6.25 7.25 5.86
C GLU A 202 -7.22 8.12 5.04
N HIS A 203 -6.74 8.86 4.04
CA HIS A 203 -7.57 9.80 3.26
C HIS A 203 -8.82 9.14 2.67
N ALA A 204 -8.68 7.93 2.14
CA ALA A 204 -9.78 7.19 1.54
C ALA A 204 -10.84 6.76 2.57
N LEU A 205 -10.41 6.34 3.77
CA LEU A 205 -11.33 6.02 4.85
C LEU A 205 -12.09 7.26 5.30
N MET A 206 -11.40 8.38 5.51
CA MET A 206 -12.06 9.63 5.95
C MET A 206 -13.08 10.13 4.91
N GLN A 207 -12.74 10.06 3.63
CA GLN A 207 -13.68 10.44 2.58
C GLN A 207 -14.88 9.49 2.51
N LEU A 208 -14.66 8.18 2.65
CA LEU A 208 -15.75 7.21 2.67
C LEU A 208 -16.71 7.45 3.85
N LEU A 209 -16.19 7.74 5.04
CA LEU A 209 -17.01 8.07 6.22
C LEU A 209 -17.82 9.36 6.01
N ASN A 210 -17.28 10.34 5.31
CA ASN A 210 -18.02 11.56 4.95
C ASN A 210 -19.13 11.26 3.92
N ASP A 211 -18.84 10.42 2.91
CA ASP A 211 -19.80 10.07 1.84
C ASP A 211 -20.90 9.11 2.35
N ALA A 212 -20.63 8.35 3.40
CA ALA A 212 -21.51 7.33 3.96
C ALA A 212 -21.68 7.49 5.49
N PRO A 213 -22.40 8.53 5.96
CA PRO A 213 -22.53 8.87 7.38
C PRO A 213 -23.29 7.83 8.23
N HIS A 214 -23.93 6.85 7.59
CA HIS A 214 -24.56 5.71 8.29
C HIS A 214 -23.53 4.73 8.86
N ILE A 215 -22.27 4.81 8.44
CA ILE A 215 -21.20 3.95 8.95
C ILE A 215 -20.76 4.42 10.32
N SER A 216 -20.87 3.53 11.31
CA SER A 216 -20.51 3.80 12.71
C SER A 216 -19.52 2.78 13.27
N GLN A 217 -19.32 1.65 12.60
CA GLN A 217 -18.40 0.59 13.00
C GLN A 217 -17.26 0.46 11.98
N ILE A 218 -16.03 0.48 12.46
CA ILE A 218 -14.83 0.47 11.62
C ILE A 218 -13.95 -0.71 12.02
N ALA A 219 -13.75 -1.65 11.09
CA ALA A 219 -12.86 -2.79 11.26
C ALA A 219 -11.55 -2.54 10.51
N LEU A 220 -10.46 -2.39 11.23
CA LEU A 220 -9.11 -2.23 10.65
C LEU A 220 -8.51 -3.61 10.37
N CYS A 221 -8.42 -3.96 9.08
CA CYS A 221 -7.94 -5.22 8.54
C CYS A 221 -6.58 -5.04 7.83
N LEU A 222 -5.70 -4.19 8.39
CA LEU A 222 -4.39 -3.88 7.82
C LEU A 222 -3.42 -5.05 8.00
N ASP A 223 -2.34 -5.04 7.22
CA ASP A 223 -1.32 -6.09 7.22
C ASP A 223 -0.76 -6.35 8.64
N HIS A 224 -0.35 -7.58 8.90
CA HIS A 224 0.20 -8.02 10.18
C HIS A 224 1.71 -7.85 10.21
N ASP A 225 2.21 -6.72 9.70
CA ASP A 225 3.61 -6.33 9.77
C ASP A 225 3.80 -5.03 10.60
N LYS A 226 5.04 -4.61 10.79
CA LYS A 226 5.38 -3.42 11.60
C LYS A 226 4.70 -2.15 11.08
N ALA A 227 4.63 -1.96 9.76
CA ALA A 227 4.03 -0.78 9.15
C ALA A 227 2.50 -0.77 9.33
N GLY A 228 1.84 -1.93 9.13
CA GLY A 228 0.41 -2.09 9.34
C GLY A 228 0.00 -1.91 10.80
N ILE A 229 0.81 -2.41 11.76
CA ILE A 229 0.58 -2.20 13.20
C ILE A 229 0.66 -0.72 13.56
N GLN A 230 1.70 0.00 13.10
CA GLN A 230 1.83 1.43 13.35
C GLN A 230 0.71 2.26 12.70
N ALA A 231 0.33 1.90 11.46
CA ALA A 231 -0.78 2.54 10.77
C ALA A 231 -2.09 2.35 11.52
N ARG A 232 -2.35 1.15 12.05
CA ARG A 232 -3.54 0.80 12.82
C ARG A 232 -3.68 1.66 14.07
N GLU A 233 -2.62 1.80 14.87
CA GLU A 233 -2.65 2.62 16.08
C GLU A 233 -2.87 4.11 15.77
N ARG A 234 -2.21 4.62 14.73
CA ARG A 234 -2.41 5.99 14.26
C ARG A 234 -3.86 6.24 13.81
N ILE A 235 -4.41 5.34 12.98
CA ILE A 235 -5.78 5.46 12.48
C ILE A 235 -6.80 5.38 13.61
N LYS A 236 -6.64 4.47 14.58
CA LYS A 236 -7.50 4.38 15.76
C LYS A 236 -7.52 5.69 16.53
N LYS A 237 -6.35 6.28 16.80
CA LYS A 237 -6.24 7.54 17.50
C LYS A 237 -7.00 8.64 16.77
N ASN A 238 -6.74 8.81 15.47
CA ASN A 238 -7.37 9.85 14.66
C ASN A 238 -8.90 9.68 14.55
N LEU A 239 -9.38 8.45 14.48
CA LEU A 239 -10.82 8.14 14.49
C LEU A 239 -11.46 8.47 15.83
N SER A 240 -10.80 8.12 16.94
CA SER A 240 -11.29 8.45 18.29
C SER A 240 -11.39 9.97 18.52
N GLU A 241 -10.40 10.73 18.07
CA GLU A 241 -10.40 12.20 18.12
C GLU A 241 -11.55 12.82 17.30
N ARG A 242 -12.08 12.10 16.31
CA ARG A 242 -13.22 12.49 15.47
C ARG A 242 -14.56 11.94 15.96
N GLY A 243 -14.59 11.27 17.11
CA GLY A 243 -15.82 10.74 17.72
C GLY A 243 -16.23 9.34 17.25
N TYR A 244 -15.38 8.63 16.49
CA TYR A 244 -15.63 7.23 16.15
C TYR A 244 -15.11 6.31 17.26
N HIS A 245 -16.01 5.74 18.06
CA HIS A 245 -15.66 4.91 19.23
C HIS A 245 -15.74 3.41 18.96
N MET A 246 -16.47 2.99 17.92
CA MET A 246 -16.59 1.58 17.54
C MET A 246 -15.53 1.20 16.49
N VAL A 247 -14.25 1.25 16.91
CA VAL A 247 -13.11 0.91 16.07
C VAL A 247 -12.42 -0.33 16.64
N PHE A 248 -12.39 -1.41 15.87
CA PHE A 248 -11.75 -2.66 16.25
C PHE A 248 -10.76 -3.13 15.19
N SER A 249 -9.89 -4.05 15.55
CA SER A 249 -8.90 -4.62 14.64
C SER A 249 -9.22 -6.07 14.37
N LEU A 250 -9.16 -6.45 13.10
CA LEU A 250 -9.12 -7.82 12.65
C LEU A 250 -7.72 -8.13 12.12
N PHE A 251 -7.25 -9.32 12.39
CA PHE A 251 -5.91 -9.75 12.02
C PHE A 251 -5.99 -10.96 11.10
N SER A 252 -5.17 -10.95 10.04
CA SER A 252 -4.85 -12.16 9.31
C SER A 252 -4.01 -13.10 10.19
N ASN A 253 -4.11 -14.40 9.95
CA ASN A 253 -3.24 -15.39 10.64
C ASN A 253 -1.80 -15.33 10.12
N LEU A 254 -1.64 -15.03 8.83
CA LEU A 254 -0.36 -14.81 8.17
C LEU A 254 -0.08 -13.32 8.02
N LYS A 255 0.83 -12.94 7.12
CA LYS A 255 1.24 -11.56 6.93
C LYS A 255 0.07 -10.66 6.47
N ASP A 256 -0.71 -11.13 5.51
CA ASP A 256 -1.83 -10.41 4.91
C ASP A 256 -3.01 -11.33 4.61
N TRP A 257 -4.16 -10.77 4.24
CA TRP A 257 -5.38 -11.52 3.96
C TRP A 257 -5.29 -12.36 2.69
N ASN A 258 -4.41 -12.01 1.76
CA ASN A 258 -4.20 -12.83 0.58
C ASN A 258 -3.39 -14.09 0.88
N GLU A 259 -2.40 -14.01 1.76
CA GLU A 259 -1.69 -15.20 2.24
C GLU A 259 -2.63 -16.17 2.97
N ASP A 260 -3.52 -15.66 3.83
CA ASP A 260 -4.54 -16.49 4.50
C ASP A 260 -5.45 -17.19 3.47
N LEU A 261 -5.94 -16.45 2.46
CA LEU A 261 -6.77 -17.04 1.41
C LEU A 261 -6.04 -18.12 0.62
N GLN A 262 -4.78 -17.86 0.25
CA GLN A 262 -3.95 -18.82 -0.48
C GLN A 262 -3.71 -20.08 0.35
N GLU A 263 -3.45 -19.94 1.66
CA GLU A 263 -3.27 -21.09 2.58
C GLU A 263 -4.54 -21.93 2.66
N LEU A 264 -5.73 -21.30 2.79
CA LEU A 264 -7.03 -21.99 2.79
C LEU A 264 -7.33 -22.77 1.50
N LYS A 265 -6.73 -22.36 0.37
CA LYS A 265 -6.93 -23.01 -0.94
C LYS A 265 -5.89 -24.09 -1.25
N LYS A 266 -4.86 -24.26 -0.41
CA LYS A 266 -3.92 -25.37 -0.56
C LYS A 266 -4.62 -26.70 -0.30
N PRO A 267 -4.32 -27.74 -1.10
CA PRO A 267 -4.85 -29.06 -0.82
C PRO A 267 -4.32 -29.58 0.53
N PRO A 268 -5.12 -30.33 1.30
CA PRO A 268 -4.64 -30.94 2.55
C PRO A 268 -3.39 -31.80 2.31
N PRO A 269 -2.47 -31.87 3.26
CA PRO A 269 -1.18 -32.58 3.12
C PRO A 269 -1.32 -34.06 2.69
N GLU A 270 -2.42 -34.71 2.99
CA GLU A 270 -2.70 -36.11 2.61
C GLU A 270 -2.85 -36.33 1.09
N TYR A 271 -3.22 -35.29 0.32
CA TYR A 271 -3.31 -35.41 -1.14
C TYR A 271 -1.94 -35.46 -1.83
N MET A 272 -0.93 -34.85 -1.24
CA MET A 272 0.44 -34.89 -1.81
C MET A 272 1.07 -36.30 -1.68
N ASN A 273 0.79 -37.04 -0.61
CA ASN A 273 1.33 -38.38 -0.43
C ASN A 273 0.74 -39.41 -1.42
N ARG A 274 -0.52 -39.26 -1.86
CA ARG A 274 -1.11 -40.20 -2.84
C ARG A 274 -0.60 -40.04 -4.26
N GLN A 275 -0.27 -38.83 -4.70
CA GLN A 275 0.31 -38.62 -6.03
C GLN A 275 1.76 -39.08 -6.13
N GLN A 276 2.55 -38.92 -5.09
CA GLN A 276 3.93 -39.44 -5.05
C GLN A 276 3.97 -40.97 -5.01
N THR A 277 3.05 -41.61 -4.32
CA THR A 277 2.95 -43.07 -4.26
C THR A 277 2.54 -43.69 -5.64
N VAL A 278 1.67 -43.00 -6.40
CA VAL A 278 1.30 -43.47 -7.75
C VAL A 278 2.44 -43.32 -8.76
N ILE A 279 3.24 -42.25 -8.65
CA ILE A 279 4.41 -42.04 -9.53
C ILE A 279 5.55 -43.04 -9.22
N GLN A 280 5.67 -43.52 -7.98
CA GLN A 280 6.66 -44.54 -7.62
C GLN A 280 6.22 -45.96 -7.96
N MET A 281 4.95 -46.19 -8.30
CA MET A 281 4.41 -47.51 -8.72
C MET A 281 4.26 -47.66 -10.27
N MET A 282 4.59 -46.63 -11.03
CA MET A 282 4.70 -46.68 -12.50
C MET A 282 6.18 -46.72 -12.94
#